data_b31c1ce74dcf58a59ffc35f897ce890c
#
_entry.id   b31c1ce74dcf58a59ffc35f897ce890c
#
_cell.length_a   1.000
_cell.length_b   1.000
_cell.length_c   1.000
_cell.angle_alpha   90.00
_cell.angle_beta   90.00
_cell.angle_gamma   90.00
#
_symmetry.space_group_name_H-M   'P 1'
#
loop_
_entity.id
_entity.type
_entity.pdbx_description
1 polymer ?
#
loop_
_entity_poly.entity_id
_entity_poly.type
_entity_poly.pdbx_seq_one_letter_code
_entity_poly.pdbx_strand_id
1 'polypeptide(L)'
;MPQSKPVEFHYAARSDVGLVRQNNQDSGYAGANLLVLADGMGGPAGGDIASSVAMAHLVPLDTDSHPAESLLPLLRDALMDAHEELSERSQHDPELAGLGTTCIAILRSGRKLAMVHIGDSRAYLLRGDTLTQVTTDHSFVQYLVDSGQITPEEAEHHPQRNVVMRILGDSQADVTPDETMREAVVGDRWLLCSDGLSGVVSADTIAEVLTDVHDPGECAEELIRLALLAGGPDNVTCVVADIVPAGTNPPAAPQVVGAAAKDRLAPTRGGGGAAARAAALSAPTKSLPQDDEAEPELPRRSRFGWVLPLVSLIAAIAVVVGGWFGWKWTQTQYYVLGKDGAVVIYQGIPQSIGSWKLSHAVEITDVKLDQLAAVDQQRLQEPVTRTSRSDIDAYVSVLRSNARERALEKEREAQQQKEQQEREQNQNNQQGQEGQGSTGDNSANSSANQEGGH
;
A
#
# COMPACT_ATOMS: atom_id res chain seq x y z
N MET A 1 17.63 46.70 3.77
CA MET A 1 16.44 45.88 4.04
C MET A 1 16.53 45.41 5.47
N PRO A 2 15.51 45.49 6.32
CA PRO A 2 15.59 44.90 7.66
C PRO A 2 15.85 43.43 7.50
N GLN A 3 16.94 42.95 8.12
CA GLN A 3 17.23 41.49 8.20
C GLN A 3 16.05 40.86 8.92
N SER A 4 15.28 40.03 8.21
CA SER A 4 14.21 39.25 8.84
C SER A 4 14.82 38.37 9.92
N LYS A 5 14.27 38.40 11.13
CA LYS A 5 14.77 37.61 12.26
C LYS A 5 14.86 36.13 11.87
N PRO A 6 15.88 35.40 12.31
CA PRO A 6 15.96 33.95 12.12
C PRO A 6 14.75 33.27 12.77
N VAL A 7 14.37 32.11 12.23
CA VAL A 7 13.25 31.31 12.72
C VAL A 7 13.71 29.93 13.15
N GLU A 8 12.93 29.26 13.99
CA GLU A 8 13.15 27.88 14.45
C GLU A 8 11.82 27.12 14.47
N PHE A 9 11.90 25.78 14.54
CA PHE A 9 10.76 24.92 14.80
C PHE A 9 10.48 24.85 16.31
N HIS A 10 9.22 25.00 16.69
CA HIS A 10 8.66 24.52 17.96
C HIS A 10 7.83 23.29 17.62
N TYR A 11 8.25 22.10 18.05
CA TYR A 11 7.82 20.85 17.45
C TYR A 11 7.45 19.78 18.45
N ALA A 12 6.64 18.83 18.00
CA ALA A 12 6.39 17.57 18.68
C ALA A 12 6.10 16.47 17.64
N ALA A 13 6.46 15.24 18.00
CA ALA A 13 6.07 14.04 17.30
C ALA A 13 5.34 13.08 18.25
N ARG A 14 4.25 12.45 17.78
CA ARG A 14 3.49 11.44 18.51
C ARG A 14 3.10 10.33 17.55
N SER A 15 3.06 9.10 18.07
CA SER A 15 2.65 7.93 17.31
C SER A 15 1.86 6.98 18.21
N ASP A 16 0.89 6.28 17.62
CA ASP A 16 0.08 5.26 18.28
C ASP A 16 -0.14 4.09 17.33
N VAL A 17 -0.18 2.86 17.87
CA VAL A 17 -0.39 1.63 17.09
C VAL A 17 -1.80 1.51 16.52
N GLY A 18 -2.75 2.32 17.01
CA GLY A 18 -4.16 2.18 16.70
C GLY A 18 -4.84 1.05 17.46
N LEU A 19 -6.10 0.74 17.07
CA LEU A 19 -6.92 -0.24 17.79
C LEU A 19 -7.02 -1.59 17.07
N VAL A 20 -6.56 -1.69 15.83
CA VAL A 20 -6.69 -2.88 14.96
C VAL A 20 -5.35 -3.53 14.69
N ARG A 21 -4.29 -2.74 14.48
CA ARG A 21 -2.94 -3.23 14.19
C ARG A 21 -2.30 -3.83 15.46
N GLN A 22 -1.38 -4.78 15.27
CA GLN A 22 -0.62 -5.40 16.36
C GLN A 22 0.72 -4.70 16.60
N ASN A 23 1.32 -4.18 15.55
CA ASN A 23 2.61 -3.50 15.56
C ASN A 23 2.46 -2.11 14.98
N ASN A 24 3.33 -1.20 15.41
CA ASN A 24 3.47 0.11 14.81
C ASN A 24 4.54 0.04 13.70
N GLN A 25 4.15 0.30 12.47
CA GLN A 25 5.03 0.33 11.31
C GLN A 25 5.35 1.76 10.87
N ASP A 26 4.66 2.76 11.43
CA ASP A 26 5.00 4.17 11.23
C ASP A 26 6.26 4.56 11.99
N SER A 27 6.98 5.53 11.46
CA SER A 27 8.07 6.24 12.15
C SER A 27 7.94 7.74 11.97
N GLY A 28 8.18 8.50 13.04
CA GLY A 28 8.16 9.95 13.02
C GLY A 28 9.39 10.55 13.70
N TYR A 29 9.86 11.69 13.17
CA TYR A 29 10.95 12.47 13.73
C TYR A 29 10.61 13.95 13.74
N ALA A 30 10.90 14.61 14.84
CA ALA A 30 10.84 16.07 14.98
C ALA A 30 12.10 16.58 15.66
N GLY A 31 12.82 17.44 14.99
CA GLY A 31 14.09 18.03 15.45
C GLY A 31 14.21 19.52 15.12
N ALA A 32 15.38 20.08 15.44
CA ALA A 32 15.62 21.52 15.33
C ALA A 32 15.51 22.03 13.87
N ASN A 33 15.94 21.22 12.90
CA ASN A 33 15.96 21.60 11.50
C ASN A 33 15.26 20.59 10.58
N LEU A 34 14.84 19.43 11.11
CA LEU A 34 14.27 18.35 10.33
C LEU A 34 12.97 17.82 10.94
N LEU A 35 11.96 17.64 10.10
CA LEU A 35 10.72 16.93 10.40
C LEU A 35 10.60 15.78 9.41
N VAL A 36 10.31 14.56 9.88
CA VAL A 36 10.11 13.37 9.02
C VAL A 36 8.93 12.57 9.49
N LEU A 37 8.21 12.00 8.53
CA LEU A 37 7.20 10.98 8.74
C LEU A 37 7.37 9.90 7.67
N ALA A 38 7.31 8.65 8.07
CA ALA A 38 7.40 7.48 7.21
C ALA A 38 6.37 6.44 7.68
N ASP A 39 5.45 6.06 6.80
CA ASP A 39 4.45 5.02 7.00
C ASP A 39 4.91 3.76 6.31
N GLY A 40 5.22 2.73 7.09
CA GLY A 40 5.82 1.50 6.62
C GLY A 40 4.80 0.45 6.23
N MET A 41 5.04 -0.23 5.13
CA MET A 41 4.23 -1.34 4.62
C MET A 41 5.08 -2.55 4.25
N GLY A 42 4.47 -3.74 4.15
CA GLY A 42 5.19 -4.94 3.72
C GLY A 42 5.12 -6.11 4.69
N GLY A 43 3.90 -6.58 5.00
CA GLY A 43 3.68 -7.76 5.83
C GLY A 43 3.98 -7.54 7.32
N PRO A 44 4.05 -8.64 8.13
CA PRO A 44 4.13 -8.52 9.59
C PRO A 44 5.41 -7.90 10.15
N ALA A 45 6.51 -7.92 9.40
CA ALA A 45 7.83 -7.48 9.84
C ALA A 45 8.58 -6.61 8.81
N GLY A 46 7.94 -6.20 7.70
CA GLY A 46 8.60 -5.41 6.65
C GLY A 46 8.47 -3.91 6.88
N GLY A 47 7.29 -3.44 7.26
CA GLY A 47 7.00 -2.02 7.35
C GLY A 47 7.76 -1.29 8.45
N ASP A 48 7.94 -1.89 9.63
CA ASP A 48 8.72 -1.30 10.72
C ASP A 48 10.21 -1.16 10.36
N ILE A 49 10.74 -2.12 9.60
CA ILE A 49 12.10 -2.04 9.04
C ILE A 49 12.15 -0.92 8.00
N ALA A 50 11.18 -0.84 7.09
CA ALA A 50 11.20 0.13 6.00
C ALA A 50 11.16 1.58 6.52
N SER A 51 10.22 1.90 7.40
CA SER A 51 10.14 3.24 8.00
C SER A 51 11.34 3.58 8.86
N SER A 52 11.92 2.59 9.57
CA SER A 52 13.14 2.80 10.37
C SER A 52 14.38 3.05 9.52
N VAL A 53 14.52 2.39 8.35
CA VAL A 53 15.61 2.64 7.39
C VAL A 53 15.51 4.06 6.84
N ALA A 54 14.32 4.51 6.41
CA ALA A 54 14.13 5.89 5.98
C ALA A 54 14.57 6.90 7.06
N MET A 55 14.20 6.66 8.32
CA MET A 55 14.67 7.50 9.45
C MET A 55 16.20 7.48 9.59
N ALA A 56 16.84 6.31 9.45
CA ALA A 56 18.30 6.19 9.61
C ALA A 56 19.09 7.03 8.60
N HIS A 57 18.57 7.16 7.37
CA HIS A 57 19.20 7.98 6.32
C HIS A 57 18.89 9.48 6.47
N LEU A 58 17.70 9.85 6.96
CA LEU A 58 17.26 11.24 7.02
C LEU A 58 17.69 11.97 8.30
N VAL A 59 17.62 11.31 9.47
CA VAL A 59 17.92 11.94 10.78
C VAL A 59 19.32 12.57 10.86
N PRO A 60 20.37 12.00 10.24
CA PRO A 60 21.70 12.65 10.22
C PRO A 60 21.74 14.04 9.56
N LEU A 61 20.70 14.40 8.78
CA LEU A 61 20.58 15.74 8.17
C LEU A 61 20.11 16.82 9.14
N ASP A 62 19.69 16.48 10.37
CA ASP A 62 19.27 17.49 11.38
C ASP A 62 20.46 18.22 11.96
N THR A 63 21.07 19.09 11.16
CA THR A 63 22.20 19.95 11.55
C THR A 63 21.98 21.37 11.05
N ASP A 64 22.63 22.36 11.69
CA ASP A 64 22.54 23.78 11.32
C ASP A 64 23.46 24.19 10.14
N SER A 65 24.21 23.25 9.57
CA SER A 65 25.33 23.55 8.69
C SER A 65 24.98 23.56 7.18
N HIS A 66 23.74 23.24 6.80
CA HIS A 66 23.38 23.11 5.41
C HIS A 66 23.06 24.47 4.75
N PRO A 67 23.71 24.83 3.61
CA PRO A 67 23.28 25.97 2.81
C PRO A 67 21.92 25.69 2.14
N ALA A 68 21.12 26.74 1.93
CA ALA A 68 19.74 26.60 1.45
C ALA A 68 19.64 25.90 0.07
N GLU A 69 20.64 26.10 -0.79
CA GLU A 69 20.71 25.49 -2.13
C GLU A 69 20.98 23.98 -2.11
N SER A 70 21.51 23.44 -1.01
CA SER A 70 21.79 22.00 -0.87
C SER A 70 20.66 21.19 -0.24
N LEU A 71 19.61 21.84 0.28
CA LEU A 71 18.58 21.15 1.05
C LEU A 71 17.85 20.07 0.25
N LEU A 72 17.37 20.39 -0.98
CA LEU A 72 16.70 19.41 -1.84
C LEU A 72 17.62 18.28 -2.30
N PRO A 73 18.86 18.57 -2.80
CA PRO A 73 19.81 17.50 -3.09
C PRO A 73 20.05 16.56 -1.91
N LEU A 74 20.29 17.09 -0.71
CA LEU A 74 20.53 16.28 0.49
C LEU A 74 19.34 15.36 0.84
N LEU A 75 18.11 15.91 0.78
CA LEU A 75 16.92 15.12 1.03
C LEU A 75 16.73 14.03 -0.03
N ARG A 76 16.93 14.37 -1.31
CA ARG A 76 16.83 13.43 -2.42
C ARG A 76 17.85 12.29 -2.28
N ASP A 77 19.13 12.64 -2.06
CA ASP A 77 20.18 11.65 -1.92
C ASP A 77 19.89 10.71 -0.76
N ALA A 78 19.49 11.22 0.41
CA ALA A 78 19.11 10.40 1.56
C ALA A 78 17.91 9.48 1.28
N LEU A 79 16.90 9.93 0.51
CA LEU A 79 15.79 9.08 0.09
C LEU A 79 16.22 7.99 -0.89
N MET A 80 17.12 8.32 -1.83
CA MET A 80 17.63 7.35 -2.79
C MET A 80 18.49 6.28 -2.11
N ASP A 81 19.35 6.68 -1.16
CA ASP A 81 20.13 5.74 -0.36
C ASP A 81 19.22 4.81 0.47
N ALA A 82 18.14 5.35 1.06
CA ALA A 82 17.15 4.55 1.76
C ALA A 82 16.41 3.58 0.82
N HIS A 83 16.03 4.03 -0.37
CA HIS A 83 15.40 3.19 -1.39
C HIS A 83 16.31 2.04 -1.83
N GLU A 84 17.60 2.32 -2.08
CA GLU A 84 18.56 1.30 -2.48
C GLU A 84 18.73 0.24 -1.39
N GLU A 85 18.91 0.67 -0.13
CA GLU A 85 19.02 -0.26 1.01
C GLU A 85 17.77 -1.13 1.17
N LEU A 86 16.56 -0.55 1.03
CA LEU A 86 15.30 -1.29 1.13
C LEU A 86 15.16 -2.29 -0.03
N SER A 87 15.50 -1.88 -1.24
CA SER A 87 15.46 -2.75 -2.43
C SER A 87 16.41 -3.93 -2.30
N GLU A 88 17.64 -3.69 -1.80
CA GLU A 88 18.61 -4.74 -1.53
C GLU A 88 18.11 -5.73 -0.46
N ARG A 89 17.55 -5.26 0.64
CA ARG A 89 16.97 -6.10 1.70
C ARG A 89 15.83 -6.97 1.17
N SER A 90 14.91 -6.39 0.38
CA SER A 90 13.80 -7.11 -0.22
C SER A 90 14.25 -8.22 -1.19
N GLN A 91 15.37 -8.00 -1.90
CA GLN A 91 15.92 -9.00 -2.83
C GLN A 91 16.65 -10.14 -2.11
N HIS A 92 17.30 -9.85 -0.98
CA HIS A 92 18.09 -10.84 -0.24
C HIS A 92 17.27 -11.69 0.72
N ASP A 93 16.14 -11.17 1.21
CA ASP A 93 15.29 -11.86 2.18
C ASP A 93 13.84 -11.97 1.65
N PRO A 94 13.40 -13.18 1.25
CA PRO A 94 12.04 -13.40 0.77
C PRO A 94 10.95 -13.08 1.80
N GLU A 95 11.26 -13.07 3.11
CA GLU A 95 10.30 -12.69 4.16
C GLU A 95 10.04 -11.18 4.16
N LEU A 96 10.95 -10.40 3.57
CA LEU A 96 10.84 -8.96 3.38
C LEU A 96 10.34 -8.56 1.97
N ALA A 97 9.86 -9.51 1.17
CA ALA A 97 9.34 -9.23 -0.15
C ALA A 97 8.17 -8.24 -0.09
N GLY A 98 8.26 -7.14 -0.84
CA GLY A 98 7.25 -6.08 -0.87
C GLY A 98 7.32 -5.13 0.32
N LEU A 99 8.43 -5.12 1.09
CA LEU A 99 8.64 -4.07 2.08
C LEU A 99 8.80 -2.72 1.39
N GLY A 100 8.26 -1.69 2.00
CA GLY A 100 8.38 -0.32 1.51
C GLY A 100 7.85 0.67 2.54
N THR A 101 8.02 1.95 2.25
CA THR A 101 7.51 3.02 3.11
C THR A 101 7.18 4.26 2.30
N THR A 102 6.16 4.99 2.74
CA THR A 102 5.98 6.39 2.36
C THR A 102 7.09 7.23 2.98
N CYS A 103 7.29 8.45 2.55
CA CYS A 103 8.14 9.40 3.23
C CYS A 103 7.72 10.84 2.96
N ILE A 104 7.65 11.65 4.02
CA ILE A 104 7.65 13.11 3.96
C ILE A 104 8.81 13.60 4.81
N ALA A 105 9.66 14.45 4.27
CA ALA A 105 10.71 15.11 5.02
C ALA A 105 10.75 16.61 4.72
N ILE A 106 10.82 17.44 5.77
CA ILE A 106 11.00 18.89 5.68
C ILE A 106 12.31 19.26 6.36
N LEU A 107 13.28 19.77 5.59
CA LEU A 107 14.57 20.23 6.08
C LEU A 107 14.66 21.76 5.99
N ARG A 108 15.07 22.39 7.11
CA ARG A 108 15.15 23.83 7.26
C ARG A 108 16.59 24.34 7.23
N SER A 109 16.81 25.44 6.52
CA SER A 109 18.01 26.26 6.67
C SER A 109 17.63 27.74 6.67
N GLY A 110 17.90 28.42 7.77
CA GLY A 110 17.45 29.79 7.95
C GLY A 110 15.93 29.90 7.83
N ARG A 111 15.47 30.60 6.80
CA ARG A 111 14.04 30.74 6.47
C ARG A 111 13.59 29.89 5.27
N LYS A 112 14.44 29.02 4.77
CA LYS A 112 14.08 28.11 3.68
C LYS A 112 13.72 26.74 4.22
N LEU A 113 12.63 26.20 3.67
CA LEU A 113 12.14 24.85 3.92
C LEU A 113 12.16 24.09 2.60
N ALA A 114 12.98 23.05 2.54
CA ALA A 114 12.90 22.06 1.47
C ALA A 114 12.01 20.90 1.94
N MET A 115 11.09 20.46 1.10
CA MET A 115 10.24 19.30 1.37
C MET A 115 10.36 18.32 0.23
N VAL A 116 10.46 17.04 0.60
CA VAL A 116 10.30 15.89 -0.31
C VAL A 116 9.13 15.04 0.15
N HIS A 117 8.44 14.42 -0.81
CA HIS A 117 7.28 13.60 -0.54
C HIS A 117 7.22 12.41 -1.51
N ILE A 118 6.93 11.22 -0.96
CA ILE A 118 6.57 10.02 -1.70
C ILE A 118 5.56 9.21 -0.88
N GLY A 119 4.46 8.77 -1.51
CA GLY A 119 3.40 8.00 -0.88
C GLY A 119 2.08 8.75 -0.73
N ASP A 120 1.25 8.34 0.20
CA ASP A 120 -0.07 8.89 0.52
C ASP A 120 -0.18 9.46 1.94
N SER A 121 0.93 9.48 2.68
CA SER A 121 1.05 10.32 3.87
C SER A 121 0.95 11.79 3.49
N ARG A 122 0.40 12.63 4.36
CA ARG A 122 0.06 14.02 4.00
C ARG A 122 0.80 15.05 4.82
N ALA A 123 1.20 16.14 4.16
CA ALA A 123 1.65 17.36 4.80
C ALA A 123 0.60 18.46 4.65
N TYR A 124 0.25 19.08 5.77
CA TYR A 124 -0.65 20.22 5.84
C TYR A 124 0.09 21.46 6.36
N LEU A 125 -0.26 22.60 5.82
CA LEU A 125 0.19 23.92 6.28
C LEU A 125 -1.02 24.74 6.70
N LEU A 126 -1.09 25.10 7.99
CA LEU A 126 -1.98 26.11 8.51
C LEU A 126 -1.22 27.46 8.48
N ARG A 127 -1.71 28.40 7.68
CA ARG A 127 -1.20 29.77 7.61
C ARG A 127 -2.34 30.76 7.80
N GLY A 128 -2.31 31.51 8.92
CA GLY A 128 -3.49 32.23 9.38
C GLY A 128 -4.62 31.24 9.63
N ASP A 129 -5.81 31.50 9.08
CA ASP A 129 -6.99 30.66 9.25
C ASP A 129 -7.20 29.67 8.09
N THR A 130 -6.18 29.46 7.26
CA THR A 130 -6.31 28.59 6.06
C THR A 130 -5.44 27.36 6.20
N LEU A 131 -6.08 26.18 6.25
CA LEU A 131 -5.42 24.89 6.12
C LEU A 131 -5.27 24.54 4.63
N THR A 132 -4.07 24.14 4.23
CA THR A 132 -3.77 23.69 2.87
C THR A 132 -3.05 22.35 2.94
N GLN A 133 -3.57 21.31 2.27
CA GLN A 133 -2.80 20.11 1.99
C GLN A 133 -1.72 20.46 0.97
N VAL A 134 -0.46 20.25 1.32
CA VAL A 134 0.70 20.65 0.51
C VAL A 134 1.17 19.52 -0.40
N THR A 135 0.94 18.29 0.02
CA THR A 135 1.25 17.06 -0.75
C THR A 135 0.07 16.66 -1.62
N THR A 136 0.36 15.97 -2.73
CA THR A 136 -0.64 15.25 -3.53
C THR A 136 -0.39 13.77 -3.35
N ASP A 137 -1.40 13.01 -2.96
CA ASP A 137 -1.23 11.58 -2.64
C ASP A 137 -0.78 10.80 -3.87
N HIS A 138 0.24 9.97 -3.75
CA HIS A 138 0.64 9.02 -4.78
C HIS A 138 -0.21 7.75 -4.70
N SER A 139 -1.53 7.89 -4.73
CA SER A 139 -2.49 6.80 -4.63
C SER A 139 -3.23 6.57 -5.96
N PHE A 140 -3.77 5.37 -6.13
CA PHE A 140 -4.54 5.01 -7.31
C PHE A 140 -5.79 5.90 -7.45
N VAL A 141 -6.45 6.23 -6.34
CA VAL A 141 -7.66 7.07 -6.37
C VAL A 141 -7.31 8.52 -6.76
N GLN A 142 -6.17 9.04 -6.31
CA GLN A 142 -5.72 10.36 -6.74
C GLN A 142 -5.45 10.40 -8.25
N TYR A 143 -4.82 9.34 -8.79
CA TYR A 143 -4.65 9.21 -10.24
C TYR A 143 -5.99 9.21 -11.00
N LEU A 144 -7.04 8.55 -10.48
CA LEU A 144 -8.37 8.57 -11.07
C LEU A 144 -9.01 9.96 -11.01
N VAL A 145 -8.84 10.70 -9.91
CA VAL A 145 -9.29 12.09 -9.76
C VAL A 145 -8.58 13.00 -10.76
N ASP A 146 -7.26 12.94 -10.83
CA ASP A 146 -6.45 13.78 -11.73
C ASP A 146 -6.75 13.53 -13.21
N SER A 147 -7.10 12.28 -13.55
CA SER A 147 -7.52 11.90 -14.92
C SER A 147 -9.00 12.18 -15.20
N GLY A 148 -9.75 12.72 -14.22
CA GLY A 148 -11.17 13.05 -14.35
C GLY A 148 -12.12 11.85 -14.44
N GLN A 149 -11.68 10.66 -13.98
CA GLN A 149 -12.49 9.44 -14.01
C GLN A 149 -13.45 9.34 -12.82
N ILE A 150 -13.07 9.90 -11.68
CA ILE A 150 -13.91 9.99 -10.48
C ILE A 150 -13.78 11.39 -9.86
N THR A 151 -14.74 11.79 -9.04
CA THR A 151 -14.68 13.01 -8.26
C THR A 151 -13.87 12.80 -6.97
N PRO A 152 -13.38 13.88 -6.30
CA PRO A 152 -12.73 13.76 -4.99
C PRO A 152 -13.61 13.07 -3.95
N GLU A 153 -14.93 13.32 -3.95
CA GLU A 153 -15.88 12.72 -3.03
C GLU A 153 -16.04 11.21 -3.27
N GLU A 154 -16.01 10.78 -4.53
CA GLU A 154 -16.04 9.36 -4.89
C GLU A 154 -14.74 8.65 -4.49
N ALA A 155 -13.61 9.35 -4.52
CA ALA A 155 -12.32 8.80 -4.11
C ALA A 155 -12.29 8.40 -2.63
N GLU A 156 -12.93 9.16 -1.73
CA GLU A 156 -12.98 8.87 -0.30
C GLU A 156 -13.63 7.53 0.02
N HIS A 157 -14.56 7.07 -0.82
CA HIS A 157 -15.31 5.83 -0.64
C HIS A 157 -14.92 4.73 -1.61
N HIS A 158 -13.87 4.95 -2.42
CA HIS A 158 -13.47 3.99 -3.44
C HIS A 158 -12.90 2.70 -2.81
N PRO A 159 -13.23 1.49 -3.34
CA PRO A 159 -12.72 0.23 -2.80
C PRO A 159 -11.19 0.10 -2.80
N GLN A 160 -10.51 0.81 -3.69
CA GLN A 160 -9.06 0.81 -3.83
C GLN A 160 -8.41 2.10 -3.31
N ARG A 161 -9.04 2.83 -2.36
CA ARG A 161 -8.50 4.07 -1.82
C ARG A 161 -7.14 3.92 -1.13
N ASN A 162 -6.84 2.73 -0.59
CA ASN A 162 -5.58 2.43 0.10
C ASN A 162 -4.50 1.85 -0.82
N VAL A 163 -4.65 1.94 -2.16
CA VAL A 163 -3.63 1.47 -3.10
C VAL A 163 -2.64 2.60 -3.37
N VAL A 164 -1.45 2.48 -2.79
CA VAL A 164 -0.34 3.42 -3.00
C VAL A 164 0.42 3.02 -4.26
N MET A 165 0.79 4.00 -5.09
CA MET A 165 1.44 3.79 -6.40
C MET A 165 2.95 4.09 -6.39
N ARG A 166 3.43 4.86 -5.42
CA ARG A 166 4.85 5.21 -5.27
C ARG A 166 5.27 5.10 -3.82
N ILE A 167 6.28 4.30 -3.55
CA ILE A 167 6.88 4.10 -2.21
C ILE A 167 8.39 3.89 -2.34
N LEU A 168 9.11 4.13 -1.27
CA LEU A 168 10.52 3.70 -1.16
C LEU A 168 10.56 2.17 -0.98
N GLY A 169 11.52 1.51 -1.61
CA GLY A 169 11.72 0.06 -1.51
C GLY A 169 11.09 -0.75 -2.63
N ASP A 170 10.16 -0.19 -3.41
CA ASP A 170 9.62 -0.86 -4.59
C ASP A 170 10.57 -0.69 -5.79
N SER A 171 11.27 -1.75 -6.16
CA SER A 171 12.21 -1.75 -7.28
C SER A 171 11.57 -1.63 -8.67
N GLN A 172 10.24 -1.72 -8.76
CA GLN A 172 9.49 -1.65 -10.02
C GLN A 172 8.75 -0.32 -10.21
N ALA A 173 8.58 0.47 -9.15
CA ALA A 173 7.87 1.74 -9.19
C ALA A 173 8.81 2.93 -9.50
N ASP A 174 8.22 4.03 -9.96
CA ASP A 174 8.89 5.33 -10.03
C ASP A 174 9.05 5.88 -8.61
N VAL A 175 10.29 5.97 -8.15
CA VAL A 175 10.65 6.46 -6.81
C VAL A 175 11.03 7.94 -6.79
N THR A 176 10.79 8.67 -7.89
CA THR A 176 11.05 10.11 -7.95
C THR A 176 10.14 10.81 -6.94
N PRO A 177 10.69 11.46 -5.89
CA PRO A 177 9.89 12.19 -4.93
C PRO A 177 9.36 13.50 -5.51
N ASP A 178 8.22 13.94 -5.03
CA ASP A 178 7.79 15.32 -5.24
C ASP A 178 8.64 16.24 -4.38
N GLU A 179 9.10 17.35 -4.97
CA GLU A 179 10.02 18.29 -4.33
C GLU A 179 9.43 19.70 -4.31
N THR A 180 9.51 20.36 -3.17
CA THR A 180 9.11 21.76 -3.05
C THR A 180 10.09 22.56 -2.20
N MET A 181 10.26 23.85 -2.53
CA MET A 181 11.00 24.81 -1.72
C MET A 181 10.06 25.93 -1.28
N ARG A 182 10.01 26.19 0.01
CA ARG A 182 9.11 27.19 0.59
C ARG A 182 9.86 28.13 1.53
N GLU A 183 9.21 29.23 1.88
CA GLU A 183 9.69 30.14 2.91
C GLU A 183 8.97 29.90 4.22
N ALA A 184 9.73 29.75 5.30
CA ALA A 184 9.22 29.69 6.66
C ALA A 184 8.72 31.07 7.10
N VAL A 185 7.45 31.17 7.38
CA VAL A 185 6.80 32.40 7.87
C VAL A 185 6.44 32.18 9.33
N VAL A 186 6.82 33.14 10.20
CA VAL A 186 6.44 33.09 11.62
C VAL A 186 4.92 33.02 11.74
N GLY A 187 4.43 32.06 12.53
CA GLY A 187 3.00 31.78 12.70
C GLY A 187 2.47 30.68 11.78
N ASP A 188 3.29 30.14 10.88
CA ASP A 188 2.93 28.92 10.14
C ASP A 188 2.94 27.73 11.09
N ARG A 189 1.97 26.82 10.94
CA ARG A 189 1.95 25.52 11.59
C ARG A 189 1.92 24.41 10.56
N TRP A 190 2.85 23.48 10.67
CA TRP A 190 2.96 22.29 9.83
C TRP A 190 2.45 21.06 10.56
N LEU A 191 1.72 20.21 9.86
CA LEU A 191 1.37 18.86 10.27
C LEU A 191 1.83 17.88 9.20
N LEU A 192 2.63 16.89 9.59
CA LEU A 192 2.84 15.68 8.80
C LEU A 192 2.05 14.55 9.48
N CYS A 193 1.31 13.76 8.72
CA CYS A 193 0.53 12.66 9.27
C CYS A 193 0.49 11.46 8.32
N SER A 194 0.41 10.25 8.88
CA SER A 194 0.09 9.03 8.15
C SER A 194 -1.40 8.96 7.77
N ASP A 195 -1.75 8.02 6.91
CA ASP A 195 -3.13 7.78 6.45
C ASP A 195 -4.06 7.36 7.59
N GLY A 196 -3.52 6.79 8.67
CA GLY A 196 -4.27 6.48 9.89
C GLY A 196 -4.92 7.68 10.57
N LEU A 197 -4.42 8.91 10.33
CA LEU A 197 -5.13 10.14 10.69
C LEU A 197 -6.06 10.60 9.57
N SER A 198 -5.49 10.88 8.39
CA SER A 198 -6.21 11.55 7.30
C SER A 198 -7.28 10.69 6.63
N GLY A 199 -7.21 9.37 6.82
CA GLY A 199 -8.22 8.41 6.33
C GLY A 199 -9.48 8.33 7.20
N VAL A 200 -9.46 8.89 8.43
CA VAL A 200 -10.57 8.78 9.40
C VAL A 200 -10.97 10.09 10.05
N VAL A 201 -10.14 11.13 10.01
CA VAL A 201 -10.44 12.47 10.52
C VAL A 201 -10.53 13.44 9.35
N SER A 202 -11.62 14.19 9.26
CA SER A 202 -11.84 15.14 8.17
C SER A 202 -10.86 16.31 8.20
N ALA A 203 -10.58 16.90 7.04
CA ALA A 203 -9.70 18.08 6.93
C ALA A 203 -10.21 19.27 7.76
N ASP A 204 -11.52 19.46 7.85
CA ASP A 204 -12.13 20.52 8.67
C ASP A 204 -11.84 20.30 10.16
N THR A 205 -11.99 19.06 10.66
CA THR A 205 -11.66 18.73 12.05
C THR A 205 -10.16 18.87 12.34
N ILE A 206 -9.30 18.48 11.39
CA ILE A 206 -7.86 18.72 11.50
C ILE A 206 -7.56 20.20 11.58
N ALA A 207 -8.22 21.05 10.76
CA ALA A 207 -8.06 22.51 10.78
C ALA A 207 -8.48 23.12 12.14
N GLU A 208 -9.60 22.67 12.69
CA GLU A 208 -10.08 23.10 14.02
C GLU A 208 -9.04 22.77 15.11
N VAL A 209 -8.56 21.54 15.18
CA VAL A 209 -7.57 21.13 16.18
C VAL A 209 -6.24 21.88 16.02
N LEU A 210 -5.76 22.04 14.79
CA LEU A 210 -4.52 22.81 14.52
C LEU A 210 -4.66 24.27 14.90
N THR A 211 -5.86 24.85 14.86
CA THR A 211 -6.13 26.23 15.23
C THR A 211 -6.28 26.41 16.74
N ASP A 212 -7.04 25.54 17.38
CA ASP A 212 -7.48 25.71 18.77
C ASP A 212 -6.46 25.18 19.79
N VAL A 213 -5.70 24.15 19.45
CA VAL A 213 -4.71 23.54 20.35
C VAL A 213 -3.33 24.10 20.10
N HIS A 214 -2.86 25.00 20.96
CA HIS A 214 -1.65 25.80 20.70
C HIS A 214 -0.34 25.01 20.88
N ASP A 215 -0.25 24.11 21.89
CA ASP A 215 0.97 23.31 22.08
C ASP A 215 1.06 22.20 21.02
N PRO A 216 2.19 22.07 20.28
CA PRO A 216 2.34 21.05 19.24
C PRO A 216 2.18 19.61 19.78
N GLY A 217 2.59 19.35 21.01
CA GLY A 217 2.47 18.02 21.62
C GLY A 217 1.03 17.68 21.98
N GLU A 218 0.31 18.60 22.62
CA GLU A 218 -1.11 18.45 22.91
C GLU A 218 -1.93 18.35 21.62
N CYS A 219 -1.58 19.14 20.60
CA CYS A 219 -2.22 19.08 19.29
C CYS A 219 -2.07 17.71 18.63
N ALA A 220 -0.86 17.17 18.58
CA ALA A 220 -0.61 15.83 18.04
C ALA A 220 -1.34 14.72 18.83
N GLU A 221 -1.42 14.86 20.17
CA GLU A 221 -2.15 13.94 21.03
C GLU A 221 -3.65 13.99 20.79
N GLU A 222 -4.22 15.19 20.59
CA GLU A 222 -5.64 15.36 20.30
C GLU A 222 -6.02 14.80 18.94
N LEU A 223 -5.20 15.01 17.90
CA LEU A 223 -5.40 14.41 16.57
C LEU A 223 -5.39 12.88 16.64
N ILE A 224 -4.44 12.27 17.33
CA ILE A 224 -4.39 10.82 17.55
C ILE A 224 -5.62 10.35 18.32
N ARG A 225 -6.02 11.06 19.36
CA ARG A 225 -7.23 10.71 20.14
C ARG A 225 -8.48 10.68 19.25
N LEU A 226 -8.64 11.64 18.35
CA LEU A 226 -9.75 11.68 17.40
C LEU A 226 -9.70 10.49 16.42
N ALA A 227 -8.53 10.14 15.89
CA ALA A 227 -8.37 8.96 15.03
C ALA A 227 -8.73 7.67 15.77
N LEU A 228 -8.32 7.52 17.04
CA LEU A 228 -8.69 6.37 17.87
C LEU A 228 -10.20 6.32 18.14
N LEU A 229 -10.85 7.46 18.38
CA LEU A 229 -12.32 7.53 18.53
C LEU A 229 -13.05 7.16 17.24
N ALA A 230 -12.48 7.46 16.07
CA ALA A 230 -13.02 7.06 14.77
C ALA A 230 -12.79 5.56 14.46
N GLY A 231 -12.19 4.81 15.41
CA GLY A 231 -11.98 3.36 15.30
C GLY A 231 -10.53 2.93 15.21
N GLY A 232 -9.57 3.87 14.99
CA GLY A 232 -8.13 3.60 14.94
C GLY A 232 -7.76 2.40 14.06
N PRO A 233 -8.16 2.35 12.78
CA PRO A 233 -8.01 1.15 11.96
C PRO A 233 -6.56 0.87 11.60
N ASP A 234 -5.70 1.88 11.67
CA ASP A 234 -4.28 1.82 11.34
C ASP A 234 -3.40 2.46 12.39
N ASN A 235 -2.08 2.38 12.18
CA ASN A 235 -1.10 3.17 12.91
C ASN A 235 -1.36 4.66 12.65
N VAL A 236 -1.22 5.50 13.66
CA VAL A 236 -1.48 6.92 13.58
C VAL A 236 -0.27 7.70 14.05
N THR A 237 0.36 8.43 13.15
CA THR A 237 1.53 9.25 13.48
C THR A 237 1.30 10.69 13.05
N CYS A 238 1.62 11.62 13.96
CA CYS A 238 1.51 13.05 13.76
C CYS A 238 2.83 13.74 14.16
N VAL A 239 3.36 14.56 13.26
CA VAL A 239 4.47 15.47 13.51
C VAL A 239 3.94 16.89 13.34
N VAL A 240 3.90 17.68 14.42
CA VAL A 240 3.40 19.06 14.43
C VAL A 240 4.56 20.01 14.71
N ALA A 241 4.68 21.08 13.93
CA ALA A 241 5.73 22.07 14.11
C ALA A 241 5.26 23.50 13.79
N ASP A 242 5.50 24.41 14.70
CA ASP A 242 5.27 25.85 14.55
C ASP A 242 6.56 26.54 14.09
N ILE A 243 6.44 27.49 13.18
CA ILE A 243 7.51 28.42 12.83
C ILE A 243 7.48 29.59 13.81
N VAL A 244 8.48 29.66 14.68
CA VAL A 244 8.60 30.71 15.68
C VAL A 244 9.87 31.52 15.49
N PRO A 245 9.95 32.76 16.04
CA PRO A 245 11.23 33.51 16.06
C PRO A 245 12.28 32.72 16.85
N ALA A 246 13.51 32.64 16.33
CA ALA A 246 14.61 31.93 16.97
C ALA A 246 14.89 32.46 18.39
N GLY A 247 15.11 31.57 19.34
CA GLY A 247 15.33 31.88 20.75
C GLY A 247 14.05 32.17 21.53
N THR A 248 12.87 31.88 20.98
CA THR A 248 11.59 31.99 21.67
C THR A 248 11.39 30.87 22.70
N ASN A 249 11.78 29.65 22.33
CA ASN A 249 11.63 28.48 23.17
C ASN A 249 12.99 27.94 23.65
N PRO A 250 13.05 27.25 24.79
CA PRO A 250 14.28 26.54 25.17
C PRO A 250 14.57 25.44 24.13
N PRO A 251 15.87 25.12 23.89
CA PRO A 251 16.23 24.01 23.02
C PRO A 251 15.54 22.71 23.46
N ALA A 252 14.78 22.09 22.58
CA ALA A 252 14.16 20.79 22.83
C ALA A 252 15.02 19.67 22.26
N ALA A 253 15.03 18.53 22.94
CA ALA A 253 15.68 17.34 22.39
C ALA A 253 14.88 16.81 21.20
N PRO A 254 15.54 16.29 20.14
CA PRO A 254 14.85 15.62 19.05
C PRO A 254 13.96 14.47 19.55
N GLN A 255 12.81 14.31 18.91
CA GLN A 255 11.83 13.28 19.24
C GLN A 255 11.77 12.26 18.12
N VAL A 256 11.92 10.97 18.47
CA VAL A 256 11.75 9.82 17.58
C VAL A 256 10.56 9.03 18.10
N VAL A 257 9.59 8.73 17.26
CA VAL A 257 8.37 7.98 17.62
C VAL A 257 8.10 6.85 16.64
N GLY A 258 7.21 5.93 17.03
CA GLY A 258 6.81 4.80 16.19
C GLY A 258 7.87 3.68 16.14
N ALA A 259 8.00 2.99 15.03
CA ALA A 259 8.85 1.82 14.84
C ALA A 259 10.33 2.12 15.08
N ALA A 260 10.82 3.30 14.70
CA ALA A 260 12.20 3.72 14.90
C ALA A 260 12.53 4.08 16.36
N ALA A 261 11.53 4.25 17.23
CA ALA A 261 11.76 4.59 18.63
C ALA A 261 12.22 3.40 19.45
N LYS A 262 12.92 3.67 20.57
CA LYS A 262 13.36 2.62 21.51
C LYS A 262 12.21 1.95 22.24
N ASP A 263 11.08 2.65 22.40
CA ASP A 263 9.86 2.23 23.09
C ASP A 263 8.75 1.81 22.11
N ARG A 264 9.10 1.35 20.92
CA ARG A 264 8.19 0.94 19.83
C ARG A 264 7.09 -0.07 20.24
N LEU A 265 7.23 -0.72 21.37
CA LEU A 265 6.26 -1.65 21.93
C LEU A 265 5.34 -1.01 22.98
N ALA A 266 5.35 0.31 23.12
CA ALA A 266 4.44 1.00 24.03
C ALA A 266 2.98 0.68 23.65
N PRO A 267 2.11 0.36 24.65
CA PRO A 267 0.72 0.06 24.38
C PRO A 267 -0.01 1.30 23.86
N THR A 268 -1.03 1.07 23.04
CA THR A 268 -1.89 2.14 22.53
C THR A 268 -2.53 2.96 23.66
N ARG A 269 -2.59 4.27 23.49
CA ARG A 269 -3.19 5.20 24.46
C ARG A 269 -4.70 5.03 24.62
N GLY A 270 -5.36 4.45 23.61
CA GLY A 270 -6.78 4.10 23.65
C GLY A 270 -7.15 2.95 24.60
N GLY A 271 -6.18 2.36 25.28
CA GLY A 271 -6.17 1.54 26.52
C GLY A 271 -7.18 0.40 26.70
N GLY A 272 -8.20 0.23 25.88
CA GLY A 272 -9.28 -0.73 26.12
C GLY A 272 -9.64 -1.62 24.93
N GLY A 273 -9.04 -1.44 23.77
CA GLY A 273 -9.33 -2.21 22.57
C GLY A 273 -8.88 -3.67 22.64
N ALA A 274 -9.45 -4.54 21.79
CA ALA A 274 -9.10 -5.95 21.73
C ALA A 274 -7.63 -6.16 21.33
N ALA A 275 -7.09 -5.32 20.45
CA ALA A 275 -5.71 -5.35 20.01
C ALA A 275 -4.73 -4.96 21.14
N ALA A 276 -5.04 -3.93 21.93
CA ALA A 276 -4.23 -3.54 23.09
C ALA A 276 -4.19 -4.66 24.16
N ARG A 277 -5.30 -5.35 24.37
CA ARG A 277 -5.36 -6.52 25.27
C ARG A 277 -4.57 -7.71 24.72
N ALA A 278 -4.63 -7.97 23.41
CA ALA A 278 -3.85 -9.03 22.78
C ALA A 278 -2.35 -8.73 22.82
N ALA A 279 -1.93 -7.49 22.55
CA ALA A 279 -0.55 -7.07 22.66
C ALA A 279 -0.01 -7.18 24.10
N ALA A 280 -0.82 -6.80 25.09
CA ALA A 280 -0.45 -6.96 26.52
C ALA A 280 -0.28 -8.44 26.94
N LEU A 281 -0.99 -9.36 26.31
CA LEU A 281 -0.85 -10.80 26.54
C LEU A 281 0.35 -11.42 25.81
N SER A 282 0.80 -10.81 24.74
CA SER A 282 1.90 -11.30 23.88
C SER A 282 3.24 -10.68 24.22
N ALA A 283 3.27 -9.63 25.06
CA ALA A 283 4.52 -8.98 25.47
C ALA A 283 5.37 -9.96 26.31
N PRO A 284 6.65 -10.19 25.98
CA PRO A 284 7.52 -10.99 26.81
C PRO A 284 7.68 -10.31 28.17
N THR A 285 7.35 -11.01 29.23
CA THR A 285 7.52 -10.54 30.60
C THR A 285 9.00 -10.26 30.84
N LYS A 286 9.39 -8.99 30.87
CA LYS A 286 10.73 -8.60 31.33
C LYS A 286 10.85 -9.05 32.78
N SER A 287 11.62 -10.09 33.02
CA SER A 287 12.07 -10.46 34.37
C SER A 287 12.96 -9.34 34.88
N LEU A 288 12.51 -8.63 35.90
CA LEU A 288 13.36 -7.76 36.71
C LEU A 288 14.43 -8.63 37.40
N PRO A 289 15.66 -8.15 37.57
CA PRO A 289 16.67 -8.85 38.36
C PRO A 289 16.14 -8.98 39.77
N GLN A 290 16.01 -10.20 40.25
CA GLN A 290 15.83 -10.51 41.67
C GLN A 290 17.18 -10.46 42.36
N ASP A 291 17.31 -9.55 43.30
CA ASP A 291 18.35 -9.63 44.33
C ASP A 291 17.99 -10.77 45.28
N ASP A 292 18.92 -11.70 45.41
CA ASP A 292 18.83 -12.86 46.31
C ASP A 292 18.93 -12.40 47.77
N GLU A 293 17.84 -12.49 48.53
CA GLU A 293 17.92 -12.73 49.97
C GLU A 293 16.97 -13.88 50.34
N ALA A 294 17.57 -14.96 50.78
CA ALA A 294 16.91 -16.21 51.18
C ALA A 294 16.34 -16.09 52.60
N GLU A 295 15.02 -16.22 52.77
CA GLU A 295 14.40 -16.66 54.03
C GLU A 295 13.64 -17.97 53.84
N PRO A 296 13.65 -18.86 54.87
CA PRO A 296 13.21 -20.26 54.70
C PRO A 296 11.69 -20.38 54.72
N GLU A 297 11.12 -20.95 53.68
CA GLU A 297 9.68 -21.24 53.54
C GLU A 297 9.26 -22.47 54.36
N LEU A 298 8.21 -22.25 55.17
CA LEU A 298 7.36 -23.33 55.74
C LEU A 298 6.38 -23.82 54.68
N PRO A 299 6.04 -25.12 54.64
CA PRO A 299 5.19 -25.69 53.58
C PRO A 299 3.74 -25.26 53.71
N ARG A 300 3.26 -24.41 52.81
CA ARG A 300 1.83 -24.09 52.65
C ARG A 300 1.14 -25.19 51.88
N ARG A 301 0.18 -25.87 52.49
CA ARG A 301 -0.75 -26.78 51.85
C ARG A 301 -1.57 -26.05 50.77
N SER A 302 -1.35 -26.44 49.51
CA SER A 302 -2.08 -25.95 48.34
C SER A 302 -3.57 -26.33 48.41
N ARG A 303 -4.43 -25.34 48.55
CA ARG A 303 -5.89 -25.45 48.37
C ARG A 303 -6.33 -25.32 46.91
N PHE A 304 -5.39 -25.36 45.94
CA PHE A 304 -5.60 -24.98 44.54
C PHE A 304 -5.73 -26.17 43.58
N GLY A 305 -5.84 -27.41 44.10
CA GLY A 305 -5.97 -28.62 43.26
C GLY A 305 -7.21 -28.68 42.37
N TRP A 306 -8.21 -27.81 42.59
CA TRP A 306 -9.46 -27.80 41.84
C TRP A 306 -9.53 -26.77 40.72
N VAL A 307 -8.67 -25.80 40.71
CA VAL A 307 -8.63 -24.73 39.70
C VAL A 307 -8.00 -25.20 38.37
N LEU A 308 -7.01 -26.08 38.45
CA LEU A 308 -6.33 -26.61 37.26
C LEU A 308 -7.30 -27.38 36.31
N PRO A 309 -8.13 -28.32 36.78
CA PRO A 309 -9.10 -29.00 35.91
C PRO A 309 -10.19 -28.03 35.38
N LEU A 310 -10.58 -27.03 36.15
CA LEU A 310 -11.58 -26.05 35.73
C LEU A 310 -11.01 -25.13 34.58
N VAL A 311 -9.78 -24.66 34.72
CA VAL A 311 -9.09 -23.91 33.69
C VAL A 311 -8.87 -24.75 32.42
N SER A 312 -8.51 -26.01 32.56
CA SER A 312 -8.37 -26.93 31.43
C SER A 312 -9.71 -27.18 30.72
N LEU A 313 -10.82 -27.27 31.47
CA LEU A 313 -12.15 -27.41 30.88
C LEU A 313 -12.60 -26.17 30.13
N ILE A 314 -12.34 -24.97 30.68
CA ILE A 314 -12.64 -23.70 30.03
C ILE A 314 -11.80 -23.53 28.75
N ALA A 315 -10.51 -23.89 28.80
CA ALA A 315 -9.64 -23.87 27.62
C ALA A 315 -10.14 -24.85 26.54
N ALA A 316 -10.55 -26.05 26.90
CA ALA A 316 -11.12 -27.03 25.96
C ALA A 316 -12.42 -26.52 25.32
N ILE A 317 -13.31 -25.91 26.10
CA ILE A 317 -14.54 -25.27 25.58
C ILE A 317 -14.18 -24.10 24.62
N ALA A 318 -13.23 -23.29 24.99
CA ALA A 318 -12.79 -22.17 24.13
C ALA A 318 -12.23 -22.65 22.79
N VAL A 319 -11.46 -23.75 22.78
CA VAL A 319 -10.94 -24.36 21.54
C VAL A 319 -12.08 -24.92 20.67
N VAL A 320 -13.08 -25.58 21.28
CA VAL A 320 -14.24 -26.13 20.55
C VAL A 320 -15.09 -24.99 19.97
N VAL A 321 -15.36 -23.95 20.77
CA VAL A 321 -16.15 -22.78 20.34
C VAL A 321 -15.38 -22.00 19.27
N GLY A 322 -14.08 -21.75 19.45
CA GLY A 322 -13.23 -21.09 18.47
C GLY A 322 -13.14 -21.89 17.16
N GLY A 323 -12.99 -23.21 17.24
CA GLY A 323 -13.01 -24.12 16.10
C GLY A 323 -14.34 -24.09 15.35
N TRP A 324 -15.47 -24.05 16.07
CA TRP A 324 -16.80 -23.95 15.47
C TRP A 324 -17.02 -22.60 14.77
N PHE A 325 -16.61 -21.50 15.40
CA PHE A 325 -16.67 -20.17 14.77
C PHE A 325 -15.73 -20.08 13.56
N GLY A 326 -14.51 -20.61 13.67
CA GLY A 326 -13.56 -20.69 12.57
C GLY A 326 -14.14 -21.48 11.39
N TRP A 327 -14.72 -22.68 11.67
CA TRP A 327 -15.36 -23.48 10.63
C TRP A 327 -16.56 -22.75 10.01
N LYS A 328 -17.41 -22.09 10.80
CA LYS A 328 -18.54 -21.29 10.29
C LYS A 328 -18.06 -20.14 9.42
N TRP A 329 -16.96 -19.48 9.79
CA TRP A 329 -16.36 -18.42 9.00
C TRP A 329 -15.79 -18.95 7.67
N THR A 330 -15.14 -20.12 7.64
CA THR A 330 -14.68 -20.70 6.36
C THR A 330 -15.82 -20.94 5.39
N GLN A 331 -17.01 -21.26 5.87
CA GLN A 331 -18.20 -21.51 5.03
C GLN A 331 -18.80 -20.22 4.45
N THR A 332 -18.37 -19.04 4.88
CA THR A 332 -18.76 -17.76 4.27
C THR A 332 -17.84 -17.33 3.12
N GLN A 333 -16.69 -17.99 3.00
CA GLN A 333 -15.71 -17.69 1.95
C GLN A 333 -16.01 -18.47 0.67
N TYR A 334 -15.66 -17.87 -0.47
CA TYR A 334 -15.81 -18.50 -1.77
C TYR A 334 -14.54 -18.30 -2.60
N TYR A 335 -14.25 -19.23 -3.50
CA TYR A 335 -13.18 -19.07 -4.47
C TYR A 335 -13.51 -19.77 -5.78
N VAL A 336 -12.84 -19.32 -6.85
CA VAL A 336 -12.95 -19.88 -8.20
C VAL A 336 -11.63 -20.52 -8.59
N LEU A 337 -11.71 -21.69 -9.20
CA LEU A 337 -10.54 -22.41 -9.71
C LEU A 337 -10.89 -23.03 -11.07
N GLY A 338 -9.92 -23.04 -11.99
CA GLY A 338 -10.02 -23.80 -13.23
C GLY A 338 -9.75 -25.29 -12.97
N LYS A 339 -10.75 -26.14 -13.20
CA LYS A 339 -10.62 -27.59 -13.03
C LYS A 339 -11.37 -28.33 -14.11
N ASP A 340 -10.75 -29.40 -14.60
CA ASP A 340 -11.35 -30.30 -15.61
C ASP A 340 -11.88 -29.57 -16.87
N GLY A 341 -11.17 -28.49 -17.27
CA GLY A 341 -11.49 -27.68 -18.46
C GLY A 341 -12.62 -26.66 -18.25
N ALA A 342 -13.17 -26.50 -17.04
CA ALA A 342 -14.24 -25.56 -16.70
C ALA A 342 -13.86 -24.68 -15.50
N VAL A 343 -14.53 -23.57 -15.34
CA VAL A 343 -14.44 -22.70 -14.17
C VAL A 343 -15.39 -23.24 -13.10
N VAL A 344 -14.85 -23.58 -11.92
CA VAL A 344 -15.60 -24.19 -10.80
C VAL A 344 -15.60 -23.25 -9.61
N ILE A 345 -16.77 -23.03 -9.01
CA ILE A 345 -16.96 -22.25 -7.79
C ILE A 345 -16.94 -23.18 -6.60
N TYR A 346 -16.10 -22.84 -5.62
CA TYR A 346 -15.96 -23.53 -4.36
C TYR A 346 -16.44 -22.65 -3.20
N GLN A 347 -17.07 -23.28 -2.21
CA GLN A 347 -17.36 -22.67 -0.92
C GLN A 347 -16.38 -23.21 0.11
N GLY A 348 -15.81 -22.32 0.93
CA GLY A 348 -14.74 -22.61 1.86
C GLY A 348 -13.43 -21.92 1.48
N ILE A 349 -12.35 -22.37 2.11
CA ILE A 349 -10.99 -21.91 1.83
C ILE A 349 -10.18 -23.00 1.11
N PRO A 350 -9.24 -22.63 0.20
CA PRO A 350 -8.49 -23.58 -0.61
C PRO A 350 -7.39 -24.33 0.16
N GLN A 351 -7.56 -24.50 1.47
CA GLN A 351 -6.62 -25.18 2.36
C GLN A 351 -7.18 -26.50 2.88
N SER A 352 -6.29 -27.39 3.32
CA SER A 352 -6.65 -28.65 3.96
C SER A 352 -5.87 -28.84 5.26
N ILE A 353 -6.53 -29.38 6.28
CA ILE A 353 -5.90 -29.77 7.54
C ILE A 353 -5.79 -31.30 7.57
N GLY A 354 -4.59 -31.81 7.29
CA GLY A 354 -4.38 -33.23 7.11
C GLY A 354 -5.18 -33.78 5.91
N SER A 355 -6.07 -34.74 6.13
CA SER A 355 -6.96 -35.28 5.10
C SER A 355 -8.28 -34.54 4.92
N TRP A 356 -8.54 -33.53 5.75
CA TRP A 356 -9.82 -32.79 5.76
C TRP A 356 -9.71 -31.56 4.84
N LYS A 357 -10.53 -31.54 3.80
CA LYS A 357 -10.67 -30.39 2.90
C LYS A 357 -11.64 -29.38 3.53
N LEU A 358 -11.23 -28.12 3.62
CA LEU A 358 -12.03 -27.03 4.19
C LEU A 358 -12.91 -26.33 3.13
N SER A 359 -13.03 -26.92 1.94
CA SER A 359 -13.88 -26.43 0.85
C SER A 359 -14.52 -27.57 0.08
N HIS A 360 -15.66 -27.27 -0.56
CA HIS A 360 -16.34 -28.17 -1.49
C HIS A 360 -16.82 -27.41 -2.72
N ALA A 361 -16.91 -28.09 -3.86
CA ALA A 361 -17.43 -27.50 -5.09
C ALA A 361 -18.94 -27.28 -4.97
N VAL A 362 -19.38 -26.05 -5.23
CA VAL A 362 -20.80 -25.65 -5.18
C VAL A 362 -21.40 -25.63 -6.57
N GLU A 363 -20.64 -25.17 -7.55
CA GLU A 363 -21.15 -24.98 -8.92
C GLU A 363 -20.05 -25.15 -9.97
N ILE A 364 -20.35 -25.86 -11.03
CA ILE A 364 -19.52 -25.90 -12.23
C ILE A 364 -20.15 -24.95 -13.22
N THR A 365 -19.43 -23.90 -13.60
CA THR A 365 -19.98 -22.88 -14.50
C THR A 365 -19.95 -23.35 -15.96
N ASP A 366 -20.69 -22.64 -16.81
CA ASP A 366 -20.72 -22.84 -18.27
C ASP A 366 -19.49 -22.28 -19.00
N VAL A 367 -18.59 -21.60 -18.26
CA VAL A 367 -17.38 -20.97 -18.82
C VAL A 367 -16.27 -22.01 -18.94
N LYS A 368 -15.86 -22.29 -20.19
CA LYS A 368 -14.74 -23.22 -20.48
C LYS A 368 -13.41 -22.49 -20.49
N LEU A 369 -12.37 -23.13 -19.95
CA LEU A 369 -11.03 -22.54 -19.86
C LEU A 369 -10.41 -22.23 -21.22
N ASP A 370 -10.67 -23.06 -22.25
CA ASP A 370 -10.18 -22.89 -23.63
C ASP A 370 -10.77 -21.66 -24.35
N GLN A 371 -11.87 -21.13 -23.83
CA GLN A 371 -12.53 -19.93 -24.36
C GLN A 371 -11.99 -18.63 -23.73
N LEU A 372 -11.21 -18.74 -22.65
CA LEU A 372 -10.66 -17.59 -21.92
C LEU A 372 -9.31 -17.11 -22.49
N ALA A 373 -8.92 -15.89 -22.14
CA ALA A 373 -7.58 -15.36 -22.39
C ALA A 373 -6.50 -16.18 -21.70
N ALA A 374 -5.30 -16.25 -22.27
CA ALA A 374 -4.17 -16.97 -21.64
C ALA A 374 -3.87 -16.43 -20.23
N VAL A 375 -4.03 -15.13 -20.02
CA VAL A 375 -3.88 -14.48 -18.71
C VAL A 375 -4.94 -14.96 -17.70
N ASP A 376 -6.22 -15.06 -18.13
CA ASP A 376 -7.30 -15.56 -17.28
C ASP A 376 -7.15 -17.06 -17.01
N GLN A 377 -6.69 -17.84 -17.99
CA GLN A 377 -6.38 -19.26 -17.82
C GLN A 377 -5.27 -19.48 -16.79
N GLN A 378 -4.20 -18.67 -16.86
CA GLN A 378 -3.10 -18.74 -15.92
C GLN A 378 -3.55 -18.32 -14.50
N ARG A 379 -4.36 -17.26 -14.40
CA ARG A 379 -4.89 -16.78 -13.12
C ARG A 379 -5.82 -17.78 -12.44
N LEU A 380 -6.55 -18.60 -13.21
CA LEU A 380 -7.43 -19.63 -12.70
C LEU A 380 -6.74 -20.97 -12.39
N GLN A 381 -5.40 -21.06 -12.57
CA GLN A 381 -4.60 -22.17 -12.03
C GLN A 381 -4.43 -22.08 -10.53
N GLU A 382 -4.57 -20.88 -9.96
CA GLU A 382 -4.56 -20.62 -8.53
C GLU A 382 -5.97 -20.21 -8.05
N PRO A 383 -6.30 -20.48 -6.77
CA PRO A 383 -7.61 -20.13 -6.21
C PRO A 383 -7.81 -18.62 -6.16
N VAL A 384 -8.79 -18.09 -6.90
CA VAL A 384 -9.20 -16.68 -6.82
C VAL A 384 -10.26 -16.55 -5.73
N THR A 385 -9.87 -16.07 -4.54
CA THR A 385 -10.75 -15.95 -3.36
C THR A 385 -11.59 -14.67 -3.41
N ARG A 386 -12.82 -14.74 -2.86
CA ARG A 386 -13.72 -13.60 -2.63
C ARG A 386 -14.49 -13.81 -1.33
N THR A 387 -14.93 -12.71 -0.71
CA THR A 387 -15.59 -12.72 0.60
C THR A 387 -17.09 -12.98 0.52
N SER A 388 -17.70 -12.90 -0.65
CA SER A 388 -19.13 -13.16 -0.82
C SER A 388 -19.45 -13.94 -2.10
N ARG A 389 -20.61 -14.62 -2.10
CA ARG A 389 -21.11 -15.30 -3.29
C ARG A 389 -21.39 -14.33 -4.42
N SER A 390 -21.92 -13.13 -4.13
CA SER A 390 -22.21 -12.11 -5.14
C SER A 390 -20.96 -11.63 -5.88
N ASP A 391 -19.82 -11.50 -5.18
CA ASP A 391 -18.54 -11.09 -5.79
C ASP A 391 -17.99 -12.18 -6.73
N ILE A 392 -18.20 -13.45 -6.38
CA ILE A 392 -17.86 -14.58 -7.25
C ILE A 392 -18.73 -14.57 -8.50
N ASP A 393 -20.04 -14.40 -8.36
CA ASP A 393 -20.97 -14.38 -9.48
C ASP A 393 -20.69 -13.19 -10.41
N ALA A 394 -20.33 -12.03 -9.86
CA ALA A 394 -19.87 -10.87 -10.63
C ALA A 394 -18.57 -11.21 -11.40
N TYR A 395 -17.59 -11.81 -10.74
CA TYR A 395 -16.33 -12.20 -11.39
C TYR A 395 -16.55 -13.23 -12.51
N VAL A 396 -17.37 -14.26 -12.28
CA VAL A 396 -17.71 -15.26 -13.29
C VAL A 396 -18.50 -14.63 -14.46
N SER A 397 -19.33 -13.62 -14.19
CA SER A 397 -20.06 -12.90 -15.26
C SER A 397 -19.10 -12.14 -16.18
N VAL A 398 -18.04 -11.54 -15.65
CA VAL A 398 -16.97 -10.90 -16.43
C VAL A 398 -16.22 -11.94 -17.29
N LEU A 399 -15.83 -13.08 -16.69
CA LEU A 399 -15.20 -14.17 -17.45
C LEU A 399 -16.09 -14.69 -18.57
N ARG A 400 -17.41 -14.78 -18.34
CA ARG A 400 -18.40 -15.20 -19.35
C ARG A 400 -18.52 -14.17 -20.49
N SER A 401 -18.48 -12.88 -20.17
CA SER A 401 -18.47 -11.80 -21.17
C SER A 401 -17.24 -11.88 -22.05
N ASN A 402 -16.06 -11.99 -21.44
CA ASN A 402 -14.78 -12.10 -22.14
C ASN A 402 -14.72 -13.35 -23.03
N ALA A 403 -15.25 -14.48 -22.56
CA ALA A 403 -15.33 -15.72 -23.35
C ALA A 403 -16.22 -15.56 -24.59
N ARG A 404 -17.38 -14.87 -24.44
CA ARG A 404 -18.29 -14.60 -25.56
C ARG A 404 -17.69 -13.66 -26.61
N GLU A 405 -17.05 -12.57 -26.16
CA GLU A 405 -16.35 -11.65 -27.07
C GLU A 405 -15.29 -12.36 -27.92
N ARG A 406 -14.47 -13.20 -27.27
CA ARG A 406 -13.47 -13.98 -27.99
C ARG A 406 -14.05 -15.02 -28.96
N ALA A 407 -15.16 -15.63 -28.59
CA ALA A 407 -15.84 -16.55 -29.50
C ALA A 407 -16.32 -15.81 -30.77
N LEU A 408 -16.88 -14.60 -30.60
CA LEU A 408 -17.31 -13.75 -31.70
C LEU A 408 -16.14 -13.24 -32.57
N GLU A 409 -14.99 -12.92 -31.95
CA GLU A 409 -13.77 -12.54 -32.67
C GLU A 409 -13.25 -13.69 -33.52
N LYS A 410 -13.15 -14.90 -32.96
CA LYS A 410 -12.74 -16.10 -33.72
C LYS A 410 -13.67 -16.43 -34.87
N GLU A 411 -14.99 -16.26 -34.69
CA GLU A 411 -15.96 -16.45 -35.77
C GLU A 411 -15.75 -15.42 -36.89
N ARG A 412 -15.52 -14.14 -36.54
CA ARG A 412 -15.25 -13.08 -37.53
C ARG A 412 -13.93 -13.35 -38.29
N GLU A 413 -12.87 -13.73 -37.57
CA GLU A 413 -11.61 -14.10 -38.22
C GLU A 413 -11.75 -15.31 -39.16
N ALA A 414 -12.49 -16.34 -38.72
CA ALA A 414 -12.74 -17.51 -39.54
C ALA A 414 -13.61 -17.17 -40.79
N GLN A 415 -14.57 -16.25 -40.67
CA GLN A 415 -15.34 -15.75 -41.83
C GLN A 415 -14.45 -14.96 -42.78
N GLN A 416 -13.60 -14.06 -42.28
CA GLN A 416 -12.69 -13.28 -43.10
C GLN A 416 -11.67 -14.18 -43.83
N GLN A 417 -11.16 -15.21 -43.17
CA GLN A 417 -10.26 -16.17 -43.78
C GLN A 417 -10.96 -16.98 -44.92
N LYS A 418 -12.23 -17.39 -44.72
CA LYS A 418 -12.99 -18.05 -45.76
C LYS A 418 -13.26 -17.13 -46.95
N GLU A 419 -13.66 -15.89 -46.70
CA GLU A 419 -13.85 -14.92 -47.80
C GLU A 419 -12.55 -14.60 -48.53
N GLN A 420 -11.42 -14.56 -47.86
CA GLN A 420 -10.10 -14.42 -48.50
C GLN A 420 -9.78 -15.64 -49.39
N GLN A 421 -9.95 -16.85 -48.86
CA GLN A 421 -9.72 -18.07 -49.63
C GLN A 421 -10.61 -18.16 -50.85
N GLU A 422 -11.88 -17.80 -50.74
CA GLU A 422 -12.79 -17.76 -51.87
C GLU A 422 -12.41 -16.70 -52.92
N ARG A 423 -11.92 -15.54 -52.50
CA ARG A 423 -11.40 -14.52 -53.42
C ARG A 423 -10.15 -14.99 -54.13
N GLU A 424 -9.21 -15.63 -53.43
CA GLU A 424 -8.00 -16.19 -54.03
C GLU A 424 -8.31 -17.34 -55.01
N GLN A 425 -9.26 -18.22 -54.66
CA GLN A 425 -9.73 -19.27 -55.60
C GLN A 425 -10.39 -18.70 -56.85
N ASN A 426 -11.23 -17.65 -56.70
CA ASN A 426 -11.89 -17.00 -57.83
C ASN A 426 -10.88 -16.25 -58.73
N GLN A 427 -9.86 -15.61 -58.16
CA GLN A 427 -8.76 -14.99 -58.92
C GLN A 427 -7.91 -16.05 -59.70
N ASN A 428 -7.56 -17.17 -59.07
CA ASN A 428 -6.87 -18.26 -59.73
C ASN A 428 -7.69 -18.92 -60.85
N ASN A 429 -9.01 -19.07 -60.68
CA ASN A 429 -9.89 -19.58 -61.71
C ASN A 429 -10.05 -18.62 -62.91
N GLN A 430 -10.03 -17.28 -62.65
CA GLN A 430 -10.06 -16.29 -63.75
C GLN A 430 -8.74 -16.26 -64.52
N GLN A 431 -7.59 -16.35 -63.87
CA GLN A 431 -6.26 -16.43 -64.53
C GLN A 431 -6.07 -17.75 -65.29
N GLY A 432 -6.69 -18.85 -64.83
CA GLY A 432 -6.67 -20.14 -65.54
C GLY A 432 -7.54 -20.17 -66.82
N GLN A 433 -8.59 -19.32 -66.91
CA GLN A 433 -9.42 -19.19 -68.10
C GLN A 433 -8.82 -18.21 -69.13
N GLU A 434 -8.09 -17.19 -68.73
CA GLU A 434 -7.36 -16.31 -69.67
C GLU A 434 -6.11 -16.98 -70.28
N GLY A 435 -5.51 -17.98 -69.65
CA GLY A 435 -4.37 -18.77 -70.16
C GLY A 435 -4.70 -19.83 -71.20
N GLN A 436 -5.99 -20.21 -71.36
CA GLN A 436 -6.45 -21.22 -72.35
C GLN A 436 -7.03 -20.62 -73.66
N GLY A 437 -7.15 -19.28 -73.73
CA GLY A 437 -7.70 -18.59 -74.93
C GLY A 437 -6.67 -18.13 -75.97
N SER A 438 -5.38 -18.43 -75.84
CA SER A 438 -4.33 -17.90 -76.74
C SER A 438 -3.43 -18.97 -77.37
N THR A 439 -4.04 -20.11 -77.78
CA THR A 439 -3.32 -21.07 -78.69
C THR A 439 -4.26 -21.55 -79.79
N GLY A 440 -4.37 -20.76 -80.84
CA GLY A 440 -5.06 -21.14 -82.08
C GLY A 440 -4.94 -20.05 -83.12
N ASP A 441 -4.19 -20.36 -84.12
CA ASP A 441 -4.11 -19.72 -85.44
C ASP A 441 -3.01 -18.66 -85.65
N ASN A 442 -1.93 -19.15 -86.26
CA ASN A 442 -1.42 -18.64 -87.53
C ASN A 442 -0.22 -19.44 -88.04
N SER A 443 -0.53 -20.36 -88.95
CA SER A 443 0.44 -20.86 -89.93
C SER A 443 0.17 -20.22 -91.30
N ALA A 444 1.19 -19.79 -91.94
CA ALA A 444 1.38 -19.39 -93.33
C ALA A 444 1.73 -17.91 -93.61
N ASN A 445 2.90 -17.56 -93.88
CA ASN A 445 3.43 -17.34 -95.25
C ASN A 445 4.79 -16.61 -95.15
N SER A 446 5.82 -17.37 -95.63
CA SER A 446 6.65 -17.13 -96.81
C SER A 446 7.44 -15.80 -96.93
N SER A 447 8.70 -15.99 -97.01
CA SER A 447 9.66 -15.38 -97.94
C SER A 447 10.25 -14.04 -97.73
N ALA A 448 11.59 -14.13 -97.65
CA ALA A 448 12.58 -13.37 -98.43
C ALA A 448 13.08 -11.99 -97.92
N ASN A 449 14.35 -12.01 -97.96
CA ASN A 449 15.37 -10.98 -98.21
C ASN A 449 15.97 -10.32 -96.95
N GLN A 450 17.22 -10.69 -96.68
CA GLN A 450 18.50 -10.24 -97.25
C GLN A 450 18.86 -8.79 -96.92
N GLU A 451 20.06 -8.74 -96.39
CA GLU A 451 21.04 -7.62 -96.45
C GLU A 451 20.77 -6.40 -95.57
N GLY A 452 21.70 -6.03 -94.77
CA GLY A 452 23.01 -5.62 -94.91
C GLY A 452 23.31 -4.58 -93.83
N GLY A 453 24.40 -4.77 -93.26
CA GLY A 453 25.56 -3.88 -93.18
C GLY A 453 25.51 -2.70 -92.19
N HIS A 454 26.49 -2.73 -91.46
CA HIS A 454 27.35 -1.83 -90.74
C HIS A 454 27.14 -1.74 -89.22
#